data_308cbe0a257988cf94fe75960bca86a8
#
_entry.id   308cbe0a257988cf94fe75960bca86a8
#
_cell.length_a   1.000
_cell.length_b   1.000
_cell.length_c   1.000
_cell.angle_alpha   90.00
_cell.angle_beta   90.00
_cell.angle_gamma   90.00
#
_symmetry.space_group_name_H-M   'P 1'
#
loop_
_entity.id
_entity.type
_entity.pdbx_description
1 polymer ?
#
loop_
_entity_poly.entity_id
_entity_poly.type
_entity_poly.pdbx_seq_one_letter_code
_entity_poly.pdbx_strand_id
1 'polypeptide(L)'
;NKIKNLDDVIRWQGKFETSIYNERKIRNKSNFSNIQTNNTLISIFKNIQEVSILNEADHIKKIVNFQNVDEFAKNLAIKLFIGDAHSHKPNNARYYLNPYDLKIRPIYTDYIHAPLNIEVINEMSLFHKTMFDNLDFQRTYFETIKNLEKSFNLIENDILDICKNFGRNCINMFDLNFLKKNIEILNVKKSIFKNKNKITNRKTYKKFDSTYPNKIDDIKLYFRAFDNGNIYLYNLTSEELKINKILFDSIKSDNNQNKLIKGIETIKPSNYQKIFLKKIKFNNNNYKNIKIYYTDETNKKYSINTVIENQKLEKNLFFNRDSFNTDFINISGNRYIITKGIYDIKEPIVIPSGNNLIIEAGVTLKMMKDTFIEIQDGYLEVKGVEDMPIKIIPYNDNEKWSGIYVNSTNFNNESILNFVKIENSLQFNNGNIQLTGAINFIKSKVLIKNANILNLDAEDAINLVNSKIKINNSNFKNIKSDAIDIDFSTGSIENSSFKTIGGDAIDLSGSDITIKNIYAEKVFDKVISAGEESNVNIENLHSSNSGIVIASKDSSNVLGNNISAKKCNKFDFIVFQKKSYFRGGNMILKNSKSCNMSLAQTGSILNINNILIKEESYNLNKLYD
;
A
#
# COMPACT_ATOMS: atom_id res chain seq x y z
N ASN A 1 8.60 -1.36 -1.49
CA ASN A 1 7.84 -0.89 -0.32
C ASN A 1 8.81 -0.20 0.62
N LYS A 2 8.97 1.10 0.49
CA LYS A 2 9.49 1.90 1.59
C LYS A 2 8.48 1.75 2.72
N ILE A 3 8.71 0.82 3.63
CA ILE A 3 8.12 0.91 4.96
C ILE A 3 8.78 2.16 5.55
N LYS A 4 8.25 3.33 5.21
CA LYS A 4 8.80 4.63 5.67
C LYS A 4 8.77 4.72 7.19
N ASN A 5 7.98 3.88 7.86
CA ASN A 5 7.97 3.76 9.31
C ASN A 5 7.84 2.29 9.70
N LEU A 6 8.92 1.72 10.16
CA LEU A 6 8.93 0.47 10.94
C LEU A 6 8.08 0.58 12.25
N ASP A 7 7.49 1.73 12.48
CA ASP A 7 6.75 2.04 13.70
C ASP A 7 5.37 1.36 13.77
N ASP A 8 4.85 0.89 12.62
CA ASP A 8 3.61 0.10 12.55
C ASP A 8 3.85 -1.41 12.67
N VAL A 9 5.08 -1.80 13.01
CA VAL A 9 5.46 -3.20 13.17
C VAL A 9 4.95 -3.72 14.49
N ILE A 10 4.05 -4.67 14.41
CA ILE A 10 3.55 -5.40 15.57
C ILE A 10 4.42 -6.63 15.79
N ARG A 11 5.08 -6.69 16.92
CA ARG A 11 5.82 -7.87 17.34
C ARG A 11 4.88 -8.80 18.09
N TRP A 12 4.59 -9.94 17.48
CA TRP A 12 3.88 -11.00 18.15
C TRP A 12 4.82 -11.64 19.18
N GLN A 13 4.52 -11.49 20.43
CA GLN A 13 5.27 -12.10 21.52
C GLN A 13 4.37 -12.80 22.51
N GLY A 14 4.78 -13.95 22.89
CA GLY A 14 4.17 -14.79 23.89
C GLY A 14 4.08 -16.23 23.39
N LYS A 15 4.08 -17.15 24.32
CA LYS A 15 3.58 -18.48 23.99
C LYS A 15 2.16 -18.29 23.50
N PHE A 16 1.81 -18.94 22.42
CA PHE A 16 0.48 -18.86 21.81
C PHE A 16 -0.66 -19.14 22.81
N GLU A 17 -0.30 -19.74 23.90
CA GLU A 17 -1.17 -20.15 24.99
C GLU A 17 -1.47 -19.03 26.00
N THR A 18 -0.67 -17.97 26.08
CA THR A 18 -0.73 -17.02 27.20
C THR A 18 -0.94 -15.58 26.82
N SER A 19 -0.43 -15.10 25.69
CA SER A 19 -0.77 -13.78 25.19
C SER A 19 -0.32 -13.58 23.76
N ILE A 20 -1.19 -13.05 22.93
CA ILE A 20 -0.90 -12.66 21.57
C ILE A 20 -0.21 -11.31 21.55
N TYR A 21 -0.33 -10.55 22.58
CA TYR A 21 -0.09 -9.14 22.59
C TYR A 21 0.61 -8.68 23.85
N ASN A 22 1.60 -7.86 23.67
CA ASN A 22 2.23 -7.12 24.74
C ASN A 22 2.38 -5.65 24.30
N GLU A 23 1.71 -4.73 25.01
CA GLU A 23 1.64 -3.29 24.71
C GLU A 23 3.00 -2.63 24.51
N ARG A 24 4.00 -3.05 25.27
CA ARG A 24 5.37 -2.52 25.12
C ARG A 24 6.00 -2.84 23.77
N LYS A 25 5.36 -3.64 22.93
CA LYS A 25 5.87 -4.14 21.66
C LYS A 25 5.04 -3.75 20.45
N ILE A 26 3.91 -3.10 20.63
CA ILE A 26 3.32 -2.28 19.58
C ILE A 26 4.16 -1.01 19.52
N ARG A 27 4.95 -0.91 18.47
CA ARG A 27 5.67 0.32 18.18
C ARG A 27 4.81 1.16 17.27
N ASN A 28 4.25 2.20 17.86
CA ASN A 28 3.52 3.19 17.13
C ASN A 28 4.01 4.57 17.56
N LYS A 29 4.71 5.26 16.68
CA LYS A 29 5.33 6.53 17.06
C LYS A 29 4.53 7.75 16.67
N SER A 30 3.71 7.69 15.63
CA SER A 30 3.45 8.97 15.02
C SER A 30 2.06 9.51 15.20
N ASN A 31 1.04 8.75 14.97
CA ASN A 31 -0.27 9.38 14.82
C ASN A 31 -1.40 8.64 15.52
N PHE A 32 -1.09 7.53 16.10
CA PHE A 32 -2.06 6.71 16.82
C PHE A 32 -1.89 6.85 18.34
N SER A 33 -1.60 8.05 18.82
CA SER A 33 -1.57 8.37 20.27
C SER A 33 -2.94 8.21 20.94
N ASN A 34 -3.95 7.83 20.17
CA ASN A 34 -5.29 7.64 20.65
C ASN A 34 -5.44 6.22 21.23
N ILE A 35 -5.78 6.12 22.50
CA ILE A 35 -6.12 4.87 23.23
C ILE A 35 -7.09 4.00 22.42
N GLN A 36 -8.01 4.61 21.68
CA GLN A 36 -9.02 3.94 20.88
C GLN A 36 -8.44 3.16 19.68
N THR A 37 -7.38 3.67 19.06
CA THR A 37 -6.72 2.98 17.93
C THR A 37 -5.91 1.80 18.42
N ASN A 38 -5.23 1.94 19.56
CA ASN A 38 -4.56 0.81 20.20
C ASN A 38 -5.55 -0.30 20.55
N ASN A 39 -6.72 0.06 21.07
CA ASN A 39 -7.77 -0.90 21.37
C ASN A 39 -8.32 -1.59 20.12
N THR A 40 -8.40 -0.88 19.00
CA THR A 40 -8.79 -1.45 17.69
C THR A 40 -7.78 -2.50 17.22
N LEU A 41 -6.49 -2.20 17.29
CA LEU A 41 -5.43 -3.15 16.96
C LEU A 41 -5.48 -4.39 17.86
N ILE A 42 -5.64 -4.19 19.17
CA ILE A 42 -5.77 -5.28 20.14
C ILE A 42 -6.97 -6.17 19.80
N SER A 43 -8.10 -5.56 19.47
CA SER A 43 -9.32 -6.29 19.11
C SER A 43 -9.15 -7.10 17.83
N ILE A 44 -8.48 -6.56 16.82
CA ILE A 44 -8.15 -7.31 15.59
C ILE A 44 -7.30 -8.53 15.92
N PHE A 45 -6.25 -8.39 16.74
CA PHE A 45 -5.40 -9.52 17.13
C PHE A 45 -6.15 -10.55 17.95
N LYS A 46 -6.99 -10.12 18.87
CA LYS A 46 -7.82 -11.01 19.67
C LYS A 46 -8.76 -11.83 18.78
N ASN A 47 -9.40 -11.18 17.82
CA ASN A 47 -10.28 -11.86 16.87
C ASN A 47 -9.51 -12.84 15.97
N ILE A 48 -8.30 -12.53 15.54
CA ILE A 48 -7.45 -13.46 14.80
C ILE A 48 -7.12 -14.69 15.65
N GLN A 49 -6.86 -14.50 16.95
CA GLN A 49 -6.63 -15.64 17.86
C GLN A 49 -7.87 -16.49 17.99
N GLU A 50 -9.03 -15.90 18.18
CA GLU A 50 -10.29 -16.61 18.28
C GLU A 50 -10.58 -17.40 17.00
N VAL A 51 -10.38 -16.79 15.83
CA VAL A 51 -10.50 -17.49 14.54
C VAL A 51 -9.52 -18.65 14.43
N SER A 52 -8.30 -18.51 14.94
CA SER A 52 -7.27 -19.56 14.89
C SER A 52 -7.61 -20.80 15.72
N ILE A 53 -8.53 -20.72 16.67
CA ILE A 53 -8.97 -21.86 17.48
C ILE A 53 -10.32 -22.45 17.04
N LEU A 54 -10.95 -21.90 16.00
CA LEU A 54 -12.18 -22.42 15.43
C LEU A 54 -11.97 -23.77 14.75
N ASN A 55 -13.07 -24.46 14.49
CA ASN A 55 -13.03 -25.65 13.63
C ASN A 55 -12.58 -25.27 12.20
N GLU A 56 -12.18 -26.28 11.41
CA GLU A 56 -11.60 -26.07 10.08
C GLU A 56 -12.50 -25.26 9.14
N ALA A 57 -13.78 -25.55 9.11
CA ALA A 57 -14.72 -24.90 8.20
C ALA A 57 -14.90 -23.41 8.53
N ASP A 58 -15.07 -23.08 9.81
CA ASP A 58 -15.23 -21.71 10.26
C ASP A 58 -13.91 -20.92 10.13
N HIS A 59 -12.77 -21.58 10.40
CA HIS A 59 -11.47 -20.96 10.21
C HIS A 59 -11.24 -20.57 8.74
N ILE A 60 -11.46 -21.51 7.81
CA ILE A 60 -11.32 -21.25 6.37
C ILE A 60 -12.18 -20.05 5.93
N LYS A 61 -13.40 -19.96 6.46
CA LYS A 61 -14.35 -18.93 6.09
C LYS A 61 -14.00 -17.54 6.63
N LYS A 62 -13.43 -17.48 7.82
CA LYS A 62 -13.24 -16.25 8.58
C LYS A 62 -11.83 -15.67 8.50
N ILE A 63 -10.81 -16.48 8.28
CA ILE A 63 -9.40 -16.04 8.30
C ILE A 63 -9.09 -14.98 7.24
N VAL A 64 -9.73 -15.05 6.08
CA VAL A 64 -9.53 -14.14 4.95
C VAL A 64 -9.95 -12.70 5.27
N ASN A 65 -10.77 -12.50 6.29
CA ASN A 65 -11.19 -11.17 6.72
C ASN A 65 -10.06 -10.37 7.38
N PHE A 66 -9.06 -11.06 7.94
CA PHE A 66 -8.00 -10.45 8.73
C PHE A 66 -6.63 -10.48 8.07
N GLN A 67 -6.47 -11.31 7.03
CA GLN A 67 -5.16 -11.61 6.47
C GLN A 67 -5.19 -11.68 4.96
N ASN A 68 -4.06 -11.31 4.36
CA ASN A 68 -3.81 -11.65 2.97
C ASN A 68 -3.22 -13.07 2.91
N VAL A 69 -4.08 -14.05 2.66
CA VAL A 69 -3.75 -15.48 2.68
C VAL A 69 -2.60 -15.82 1.73
N ASP A 70 -2.58 -15.22 0.54
CA ASP A 70 -1.53 -15.46 -0.47
C ASP A 70 -0.17 -14.93 -0.02
N GLU A 71 -0.13 -13.74 0.57
CA GLU A 71 1.13 -13.18 1.08
C GLU A 71 1.69 -14.00 2.24
N PHE A 72 0.82 -14.48 3.13
CA PHE A 72 1.24 -15.37 4.20
C PHE A 72 1.78 -16.70 3.69
N ALA A 73 1.12 -17.29 2.68
CA ALA A 73 1.55 -18.53 2.07
C ALA A 73 2.92 -18.41 1.40
N LYS A 74 3.11 -17.36 0.60
CA LYS A 74 4.40 -17.05 -0.05
C LYS A 74 5.50 -16.78 0.99
N ASN A 75 5.19 -15.95 2.00
CA ASN A 75 6.15 -15.64 3.06
C ASN A 75 6.64 -16.90 3.78
N LEU A 76 5.69 -17.77 4.17
CA LEU A 76 6.04 -19.02 4.85
C LEU A 76 6.85 -19.96 3.95
N ALA A 77 6.46 -20.12 2.68
CA ALA A 77 7.18 -20.95 1.73
C ALA A 77 8.65 -20.50 1.56
N ILE A 78 8.87 -19.20 1.38
CA ILE A 78 10.20 -18.65 1.23
C ILE A 78 11.01 -18.79 2.53
N LYS A 79 10.42 -18.50 3.68
CA LYS A 79 11.08 -18.67 4.98
C LYS A 79 11.55 -20.10 5.22
N LEU A 80 10.71 -21.06 4.95
CA LEU A 80 11.08 -22.47 5.08
C LEU A 80 12.12 -22.88 4.03
N PHE A 81 12.03 -22.37 2.81
CA PHE A 81 13.03 -22.63 1.77
C PHE A 81 14.42 -22.17 2.19
N ILE A 82 14.55 -20.95 2.71
CA ILE A 82 15.85 -20.44 3.18
C ILE A 82 16.29 -20.99 4.53
N GLY A 83 15.51 -21.92 5.12
CA GLY A 83 15.81 -22.53 6.41
C GLY A 83 15.64 -21.60 7.60
N ASP A 84 14.73 -20.65 7.51
CA ASP A 84 14.39 -19.78 8.64
C ASP A 84 13.66 -20.56 9.73
N ALA A 85 14.43 -21.00 10.71
CA ALA A 85 13.91 -21.75 11.87
C ALA A 85 13.40 -20.83 13.00
N HIS A 86 13.53 -19.53 12.86
CA HIS A 86 13.34 -18.59 13.99
C HIS A 86 12.16 -17.65 13.82
N SER A 87 11.99 -17.02 12.67
CA SER A 87 11.03 -15.92 12.51
C SER A 87 9.55 -16.34 12.50
N HIS A 88 9.25 -17.63 12.32
CA HIS A 88 7.89 -18.17 12.36
C HIS A 88 7.49 -18.74 13.73
N LYS A 89 8.42 -18.75 14.69
CA LYS A 89 8.10 -19.13 16.08
C LYS A 89 7.22 -18.06 16.73
N PRO A 90 6.36 -18.44 17.70
CA PRO A 90 5.41 -17.52 18.31
C PRO A 90 6.04 -16.22 18.85
N ASN A 91 7.29 -16.31 19.34
CA ASN A 91 7.97 -15.19 19.97
C ASN A 91 8.65 -14.23 18.99
N ASN A 92 8.85 -14.64 17.74
CA ASN A 92 9.70 -13.92 16.78
C ASN A 92 8.97 -13.50 15.52
N ALA A 93 7.80 -14.04 15.26
CA ALA A 93 6.99 -13.64 14.12
C ALA A 93 6.60 -12.16 14.23
N ARG A 94 6.80 -11.40 13.16
CA ARG A 94 6.47 -9.98 13.09
C ARG A 94 5.50 -9.73 11.95
N TYR A 95 4.56 -8.86 12.23
CA TYR A 95 3.50 -8.48 11.31
C TYR A 95 3.30 -6.99 11.32
N TYR A 96 2.74 -6.45 10.27
CA TYR A 96 2.22 -5.09 10.26
C TYR A 96 0.75 -5.09 9.86
N LEU A 97 0.00 -4.14 10.38
CA LEU A 97 -1.35 -3.88 9.92
C LEU A 97 -1.25 -2.97 8.70
N ASN A 98 -1.72 -3.46 7.55
CA ASN A 98 -1.75 -2.65 6.35
C ASN A 98 -2.87 -1.60 6.48
N PRO A 99 -2.56 -0.31 6.47
CA PRO A 99 -3.57 0.74 6.61
C PRO A 99 -4.54 0.82 5.42
N TYR A 100 -4.20 0.20 4.29
CA TYR A 100 -5.04 0.27 3.09
C TYR A 100 -6.23 -0.69 3.12
N ASP A 101 -6.06 -1.85 3.71
CA ASP A 101 -7.08 -2.90 3.73
C ASP A 101 -7.37 -3.45 5.13
N LEU A 102 -6.73 -2.89 6.16
CA LEU A 102 -6.80 -3.31 7.56
C LEU A 102 -6.48 -4.81 7.75
N LYS A 103 -5.69 -5.39 6.86
CA LYS A 103 -5.24 -6.78 6.96
C LYS A 103 -3.83 -6.85 7.52
N ILE A 104 -3.60 -7.89 8.29
CA ILE A 104 -2.27 -8.20 8.82
C ILE A 104 -1.45 -8.85 7.73
N ARG A 105 -0.19 -8.42 7.61
CA ARG A 105 0.79 -8.93 6.66
C ARG A 105 2.08 -9.34 7.37
N PRO A 106 2.72 -10.43 6.94
CA PRO A 106 3.96 -10.86 7.54
C PRO A 106 5.14 -10.00 7.10
N ILE A 107 6.12 -9.86 7.99
CA ILE A 107 7.39 -9.18 7.72
C ILE A 107 8.51 -10.21 7.69
N TYR A 108 9.41 -10.07 6.72
CA TYR A 108 10.66 -10.83 6.68
C TYR A 108 11.64 -10.19 7.66
N THR A 109 11.86 -10.83 8.79
CA THR A 109 12.78 -10.29 9.81
C THR A 109 13.38 -11.40 10.63
N ASP A 110 14.57 -11.16 11.16
CA ASP A 110 15.14 -11.90 12.30
C ASP A 110 15.28 -13.41 12.02
N TYR A 111 15.76 -13.76 10.83
CA TYR A 111 15.94 -15.15 10.45
C TYR A 111 17.29 -15.69 10.92
N ILE A 112 17.27 -16.92 11.35
CA ILE A 112 18.46 -17.73 11.64
C ILE A 112 18.44 -18.91 10.71
N HIS A 113 19.47 -19.09 9.91
CA HIS A 113 19.64 -20.26 9.07
C HIS A 113 19.81 -21.52 9.93
N ALA A 114 18.91 -22.45 9.76
CA ALA A 114 19.05 -23.78 10.33
C ALA A 114 18.54 -24.83 9.33
N PRO A 115 19.13 -26.04 9.33
CA PRO A 115 18.60 -27.13 8.51
C PRO A 115 17.12 -27.36 8.80
N LEU A 116 16.32 -27.44 7.72
CA LEU A 116 14.93 -27.74 7.86
C LEU A 116 14.79 -29.18 8.36
N ASN A 117 14.20 -29.32 9.52
CA ASN A 117 13.84 -30.62 10.05
C ASN A 117 12.35 -30.64 10.43
N ILE A 118 11.85 -31.80 10.82
CA ILE A 118 10.45 -31.95 11.23
C ILE A 118 10.15 -31.12 12.47
N GLU A 119 11.12 -30.94 13.34
CA GLU A 119 10.96 -30.19 14.59
C GLU A 119 10.67 -28.71 14.33
N VAL A 120 11.37 -28.10 13.35
CA VAL A 120 11.13 -26.70 12.96
C VAL A 120 9.67 -26.50 12.52
N ILE A 121 9.12 -27.45 11.75
CA ILE A 121 7.72 -27.37 11.30
C ILE A 121 6.75 -27.59 12.48
N ASN A 122 7.11 -28.47 13.41
CA ASN A 122 6.30 -28.74 14.59
C ASN A 122 6.30 -27.58 15.59
N GLU A 123 7.35 -26.77 15.60
CA GLU A 123 7.48 -25.59 16.45
C GLU A 123 6.75 -24.34 15.91
N MET A 124 6.19 -24.41 14.71
CA MET A 124 5.37 -23.32 14.17
C MET A 124 4.23 -22.99 15.12
N SER A 125 3.88 -21.71 15.19
CA SER A 125 2.71 -21.26 15.94
C SER A 125 1.43 -21.97 15.47
N LEU A 126 0.47 -22.15 16.36
CA LEU A 126 -0.84 -22.67 15.99
C LEU A 126 -1.46 -21.87 14.85
N PHE A 127 -1.26 -20.57 14.87
CA PHE A 127 -1.69 -19.63 13.84
C PHE A 127 -1.20 -20.06 12.43
N HIS A 128 0.09 -20.35 12.25
CA HIS A 128 0.62 -20.83 10.98
C HIS A 128 0.08 -22.24 10.63
N LYS A 129 -0.07 -23.10 11.63
CA LYS A 129 -0.60 -24.45 11.41
C LYS A 129 -2.04 -24.44 10.92
N THR A 130 -2.87 -23.59 11.50
CA THR A 130 -4.29 -23.48 11.12
C THR A 130 -4.49 -22.84 9.75
N MET A 131 -3.52 -22.06 9.25
CA MET A 131 -3.58 -21.52 7.88
C MET A 131 -3.55 -22.62 6.82
N PHE A 132 -2.92 -23.76 7.10
CA PHE A 132 -2.94 -24.90 6.19
C PHE A 132 -4.32 -25.57 6.07
N ASP A 133 -5.29 -25.17 6.87
CA ASP A 133 -6.69 -25.59 6.69
C ASP A 133 -7.38 -24.82 5.54
N ASN A 134 -6.80 -23.72 5.10
CA ASN A 134 -7.30 -22.92 3.98
C ASN A 134 -6.74 -23.44 2.65
N LEU A 135 -7.62 -23.78 1.69
CA LEU A 135 -7.22 -24.33 0.39
C LEU A 135 -6.45 -23.35 -0.48
N ASP A 136 -6.76 -22.05 -0.42
CA ASP A 136 -6.05 -21.03 -1.18
C ASP A 136 -4.65 -20.85 -0.62
N PHE A 137 -4.49 -20.87 0.70
CA PHE A 137 -3.19 -20.90 1.34
C PHE A 137 -2.35 -22.10 0.90
N GLN A 138 -2.93 -23.31 0.94
CA GLN A 138 -2.23 -24.52 0.50
C GLN A 138 -1.80 -24.41 -0.95
N ARG A 139 -2.69 -23.97 -1.84
CA ARG A 139 -2.39 -23.81 -3.27
C ARG A 139 -1.23 -22.86 -3.48
N THR A 140 -1.32 -21.65 -2.97
CA THR A 140 -0.28 -20.62 -3.12
C THR A 140 1.04 -21.07 -2.49
N TYR A 141 1.00 -21.73 -1.33
CA TYR A 141 2.19 -22.26 -0.68
C TYR A 141 2.91 -23.28 -1.57
N PHE A 142 2.20 -24.30 -2.05
CA PHE A 142 2.81 -25.34 -2.88
C PHE A 142 3.20 -24.86 -4.27
N GLU A 143 2.47 -23.92 -4.87
CA GLU A 143 2.86 -23.27 -6.11
C GLU A 143 4.15 -22.47 -5.92
N THR A 144 4.30 -21.78 -4.80
CA THR A 144 5.53 -21.05 -4.48
C THR A 144 6.72 -22.00 -4.35
N ILE A 145 6.60 -23.11 -3.62
CA ILE A 145 7.66 -24.12 -3.52
C ILE A 145 8.03 -24.68 -4.90
N LYS A 146 7.03 -25.01 -5.73
CA LYS A 146 7.26 -25.51 -7.08
C LYS A 146 7.97 -24.48 -7.99
N ASN A 147 7.65 -23.20 -7.83
CA ASN A 147 8.32 -22.15 -8.57
C ASN A 147 9.76 -21.95 -8.09
N LEU A 148 10.03 -22.00 -6.79
CA LEU A 148 11.38 -21.99 -6.24
C LEU A 148 12.21 -23.17 -6.77
N GLU A 149 11.63 -24.38 -6.83
CA GLU A 149 12.27 -25.54 -7.41
C GLU A 149 12.64 -25.36 -8.89
N LYS A 150 11.69 -24.87 -9.69
CA LYS A 150 11.92 -24.61 -11.12
C LYS A 150 12.96 -23.52 -11.36
N SER A 151 13.02 -22.52 -10.50
CA SER A 151 13.94 -21.38 -10.60
C SER A 151 15.24 -21.62 -9.85
N PHE A 152 15.47 -22.79 -9.29
CA PHE A 152 16.61 -23.03 -8.39
C PHE A 152 17.95 -22.75 -9.07
N ASN A 153 18.14 -23.18 -10.32
CA ASN A 153 19.38 -22.93 -11.06
C ASN A 153 19.63 -21.43 -11.29
N LEU A 154 18.57 -20.61 -11.47
CA LEU A 154 18.69 -19.17 -11.57
C LEU A 154 19.07 -18.57 -10.21
N ILE A 155 18.41 -18.97 -9.14
CA ILE A 155 18.71 -18.55 -7.76
C ILE A 155 20.15 -18.93 -7.39
N GLU A 156 20.59 -20.13 -7.75
CA GLU A 156 21.97 -20.58 -7.53
C GLU A 156 22.98 -19.70 -8.27
N ASN A 157 22.73 -19.38 -9.54
CA ASN A 157 23.59 -18.51 -10.32
C ASN A 157 23.62 -17.08 -9.74
N ASP A 158 22.48 -16.53 -9.34
CA ASP A 158 22.39 -15.22 -8.71
C ASP A 158 23.18 -15.17 -7.39
N ILE A 159 23.07 -16.21 -6.55
CA ILE A 159 23.82 -16.31 -5.30
C ILE A 159 25.33 -16.40 -5.60
N LEU A 160 25.73 -17.24 -6.57
CA LEU A 160 27.13 -17.37 -6.97
C LEU A 160 27.68 -16.06 -7.52
N ASP A 161 26.92 -15.33 -8.32
CA ASP A 161 27.32 -14.03 -8.87
C ASP A 161 27.46 -12.96 -7.77
N ILE A 162 26.52 -12.91 -6.83
CA ILE A 162 26.63 -12.07 -5.65
C ILE A 162 27.92 -12.43 -4.87
N CYS A 163 28.16 -13.71 -4.63
CA CYS A 163 29.28 -14.18 -3.84
C CYS A 163 30.65 -13.99 -4.52
N LYS A 164 30.73 -13.93 -5.84
CA LYS A 164 31.97 -13.58 -6.56
C LYS A 164 32.58 -12.27 -6.08
N ASN A 165 31.73 -11.32 -5.70
CA ASN A 165 32.16 -9.99 -5.26
C ASN A 165 32.40 -9.86 -3.75
N PHE A 166 31.83 -10.76 -2.95
CA PHE A 166 32.01 -10.77 -1.48
C PHE A 166 33.06 -11.78 -0.97
N GLY A 167 33.68 -12.54 -1.89
CA GLY A 167 34.71 -13.51 -1.58
C GLY A 167 34.22 -14.84 -1.01
N ARG A 168 35.15 -15.74 -0.67
CA ARG A 168 34.86 -17.13 -0.24
C ARG A 168 33.92 -17.25 0.96
N ASN A 169 33.91 -16.26 1.83
CA ASN A 169 33.04 -16.30 3.01
C ASN A 169 31.55 -16.19 2.65
N CYS A 170 31.22 -15.53 1.55
CA CYS A 170 29.84 -15.44 1.08
C CYS A 170 29.26 -16.80 0.66
N ILE A 171 30.04 -17.60 -0.07
CA ILE A 171 29.63 -18.95 -0.49
C ILE A 171 29.39 -19.87 0.73
N ASN A 172 30.20 -19.69 1.78
CA ASN A 172 30.02 -20.44 3.02
C ASN A 172 28.78 -20.00 3.82
N MET A 173 28.28 -18.77 3.61
CA MET A 173 27.03 -18.30 4.23
C MET A 173 25.77 -18.85 3.54
N PHE A 174 25.87 -19.15 2.24
CA PHE A 174 24.77 -19.72 1.46
C PHE A 174 25.11 -21.16 1.07
N ASP A 175 24.75 -22.11 1.92
CA ASP A 175 24.87 -23.54 1.58
C ASP A 175 23.80 -23.92 0.56
N LEU A 176 24.19 -23.92 -0.72
CA LEU A 176 23.30 -24.25 -1.85
C LEU A 176 22.75 -25.67 -1.77
N ASN A 177 23.54 -26.62 -1.26
CA ASN A 177 23.08 -28.00 -1.03
C ASN A 177 21.99 -28.04 0.04
N PHE A 178 22.10 -27.18 1.03
CA PHE A 178 21.11 -26.99 2.07
C PHE A 178 19.78 -26.46 1.50
N LEU A 179 19.81 -25.43 0.64
CA LEU A 179 18.61 -24.91 -0.01
C LEU A 179 17.92 -25.97 -0.88
N LYS A 180 18.69 -26.72 -1.64
CA LYS A 180 18.18 -27.83 -2.48
C LYS A 180 17.52 -28.91 -1.62
N LYS A 181 18.16 -29.30 -0.54
CA LYS A 181 17.62 -30.26 0.43
C LYS A 181 16.34 -29.76 1.09
N ASN A 182 16.24 -28.46 1.36
CA ASN A 182 15.02 -27.88 1.89
C ASN A 182 13.85 -28.02 0.90
N ILE A 183 14.06 -27.78 -0.39
CA ILE A 183 13.02 -27.98 -1.42
C ILE A 183 12.56 -29.44 -1.44
N GLU A 184 13.49 -30.39 -1.42
CA GLU A 184 13.17 -31.82 -1.39
C GLU A 184 12.31 -32.17 -0.16
N ILE A 185 12.70 -31.65 1.02
CA ILE A 185 11.95 -31.84 2.26
C ILE A 185 10.55 -31.23 2.17
N LEU A 186 10.40 -30.04 1.61
CA LEU A 186 9.11 -29.35 1.50
C LEU A 186 8.18 -30.03 0.50
N ASN A 187 8.72 -30.60 -0.58
CA ASN A 187 7.95 -31.36 -1.56
C ASN A 187 7.46 -32.71 -1.02
N VAL A 188 8.31 -33.46 -0.31
CA VAL A 188 7.94 -34.76 0.26
C VAL A 188 6.87 -34.63 1.34
N LYS A 189 6.83 -33.51 2.06
CA LYS A 189 6.02 -33.31 3.25
C LYS A 189 4.64 -32.70 3.03
N LYS A 190 4.14 -32.71 1.81
CA LYS A 190 2.71 -32.51 1.53
C LYS A 190 1.79 -33.37 2.44
N SER A 191 2.28 -34.54 2.89
CA SER A 191 1.62 -35.44 3.83
C SER A 191 1.68 -34.98 5.29
N ILE A 192 2.68 -34.21 5.73
CA ILE A 192 2.82 -33.78 7.12
C ILE A 192 1.76 -32.75 7.47
N PHE A 193 1.47 -31.83 6.54
CA PHE A 193 0.39 -30.88 6.72
C PHE A 193 -1.00 -31.48 6.58
N LYS A 194 -1.11 -32.69 5.97
CA LYS A 194 -2.36 -33.46 5.89
C LYS A 194 -2.67 -34.27 7.16
N ASN A 195 -1.70 -34.52 8.03
CA ASN A 195 -1.94 -35.28 9.26
C ASN A 195 -2.61 -34.39 10.33
N LYS A 196 -3.89 -34.13 10.12
CA LYS A 196 -4.77 -33.32 10.96
C LYS A 196 -4.93 -33.79 12.39
N ASN A 197 -4.66 -35.09 12.66
CA ASN A 197 -4.95 -35.71 13.94
C ASN A 197 -4.03 -35.33 15.08
N LYS A 198 -2.96 -34.56 14.84
CA LYS A 198 -2.07 -34.04 15.90
C LYS A 198 -2.30 -32.61 16.31
N ILE A 199 -3.24 -31.88 15.68
CA ILE A 199 -3.71 -30.58 16.18
C ILE A 199 -4.85 -30.82 17.20
N THR A 200 -4.66 -31.80 18.06
CA THR A 200 -5.76 -32.40 18.83
C THR A 200 -6.18 -31.61 20.06
N ASN A 201 -5.51 -30.55 20.41
CA ASN A 201 -5.87 -29.82 21.63
C ASN A 201 -6.20 -28.34 21.41
N ARG A 202 -7.05 -28.04 20.39
CA ARG A 202 -7.66 -26.70 20.27
C ARG A 202 -8.48 -26.35 21.52
N LYS A 203 -8.97 -27.33 22.26
CA LYS A 203 -9.77 -27.15 23.48
C LYS A 203 -8.98 -26.77 24.73
N THR A 204 -7.67 -26.91 24.73
CA THR A 204 -6.81 -26.64 25.90
C THR A 204 -6.16 -25.26 25.89
N TYR A 205 -6.37 -24.47 24.84
CA TYR A 205 -5.89 -23.11 24.86
C TYR A 205 -6.70 -22.28 25.86
N LYS A 206 -6.04 -21.85 26.92
CA LYS A 206 -6.62 -20.93 27.88
C LYS A 206 -7.12 -19.71 27.11
N LYS A 207 -8.33 -19.26 27.44
CA LYS A 207 -8.82 -17.95 27.08
C LYS A 207 -7.69 -16.94 27.29
N PHE A 208 -7.59 -15.99 26.37
CA PHE A 208 -6.72 -14.82 26.45
C PHE A 208 -6.60 -14.41 27.93
N ASP A 209 -5.41 -14.56 28.48
CA ASP A 209 -5.19 -14.21 29.86
C ASP A 209 -5.22 -12.68 29.97
N SER A 210 -6.19 -12.18 30.70
CA SER A 210 -6.48 -10.77 30.92
C SER A 210 -5.45 -10.07 31.82
N THR A 211 -4.21 -10.51 31.85
CA THR A 211 -3.11 -9.78 32.50
C THR A 211 -2.78 -8.46 31.81
N TYR A 212 -3.51 -8.16 30.74
CA TYR A 212 -3.49 -6.87 30.09
C TYR A 212 -4.34 -5.85 30.84
N PRO A 213 -3.93 -4.58 30.87
CA PRO A 213 -4.44 -3.62 31.81
C PRO A 213 -5.95 -3.63 31.79
N ASN A 214 -6.48 -4.07 32.93
CA ASN A 214 -7.85 -3.92 33.36
C ASN A 214 -8.89 -3.71 32.26
N LYS A 215 -9.51 -4.82 31.82
CA LYS A 215 -10.79 -4.83 31.12
C LYS A 215 -10.81 -4.08 29.79
N ILE A 216 -10.05 -4.56 28.81
CA ILE A 216 -10.52 -4.39 27.46
C ILE A 216 -11.67 -5.40 27.34
N ASP A 217 -12.88 -4.92 27.60
CA ASP A 217 -14.09 -5.66 27.28
C ASP A 217 -14.00 -6.04 25.79
N ASP A 218 -14.56 -7.18 25.41
CA ASP A 218 -14.56 -7.66 24.05
C ASP A 218 -15.10 -6.60 23.09
N ILE A 219 -14.23 -5.73 22.61
CA ILE A 219 -14.60 -4.66 21.70
C ILE A 219 -14.76 -5.30 20.33
N LYS A 220 -15.99 -5.66 19.98
CA LYS A 220 -16.36 -6.19 18.68
C LYS A 220 -16.71 -5.11 17.67
N LEU A 221 -17.05 -3.92 18.17
CA LEU A 221 -17.50 -2.78 17.39
C LEU A 221 -16.64 -1.56 17.72
N TYR A 222 -16.06 -0.95 16.69
CA TYR A 222 -15.44 0.37 16.79
C TYR A 222 -16.44 1.42 16.31
N PHE A 223 -16.55 2.54 17.00
CA PHE A 223 -17.39 3.62 16.51
C PHE A 223 -16.91 5.01 16.92
N ARG A 224 -17.24 5.97 16.09
CA ARG A 224 -17.06 7.39 16.36
C ARG A 224 -18.34 8.13 16.07
N ALA A 225 -18.60 9.18 16.81
CA ALA A 225 -19.79 10.00 16.68
C ALA A 225 -19.41 11.48 16.66
N PHE A 226 -20.06 12.24 15.79
CA PHE A 226 -19.76 13.65 15.57
C PHE A 226 -20.95 14.54 15.89
N ASP A 227 -20.65 15.79 16.24
CA ASP A 227 -21.66 16.80 16.62
C ASP A 227 -22.62 17.19 15.48
N ASN A 228 -22.29 16.85 14.22
CA ASN A 228 -23.18 16.97 13.07
C ASN A 228 -24.21 15.83 12.96
N GLY A 229 -24.17 14.83 13.84
CA GLY A 229 -25.08 13.67 13.85
C GLY A 229 -24.57 12.45 13.08
N ASN A 230 -23.40 12.51 12.50
CA ASN A 230 -22.82 11.35 11.84
C ASN A 230 -22.25 10.38 12.87
N ILE A 231 -22.57 9.10 12.70
CA ILE A 231 -21.99 7.98 13.47
C ILE A 231 -21.40 7.00 12.49
N TYR A 232 -20.16 6.63 12.74
CA TYR A 232 -19.40 5.68 11.94
C TYR A 232 -19.16 4.43 12.77
N LEU A 233 -19.59 3.29 12.26
CA LEU A 233 -19.49 1.98 12.90
C LEU A 233 -18.58 1.09 12.06
N TYR A 234 -17.72 0.33 12.71
CA TYR A 234 -16.88 -0.65 12.06
C TYR A 234 -16.91 -1.97 12.85
N ASN A 235 -17.27 -3.04 12.16
CA ASN A 235 -17.29 -4.38 12.73
C ASN A 235 -15.86 -4.95 12.72
N LEU A 236 -15.29 -5.11 13.89
CA LEU A 236 -13.95 -5.64 14.11
C LEU A 236 -13.90 -7.18 14.13
N THR A 237 -15.03 -7.84 13.92
CA THR A 237 -15.13 -9.30 14.02
C THR A 237 -15.31 -9.96 12.65
N SER A 238 -15.24 -11.26 12.63
CA SER A 238 -15.60 -12.11 11.50
C SER A 238 -17.09 -12.50 11.46
N GLU A 239 -17.88 -11.97 12.39
CA GLU A 239 -19.31 -12.26 12.57
C GLU A 239 -20.16 -11.05 12.22
N GLU A 240 -21.44 -11.25 11.92
CA GLU A 240 -22.38 -10.16 11.80
C GLU A 240 -22.73 -9.58 13.18
N LEU A 241 -22.76 -8.26 13.28
CA LEU A 241 -23.19 -7.56 14.49
C LEU A 241 -24.51 -6.84 14.22
N LYS A 242 -25.45 -6.98 15.16
CA LYS A 242 -26.76 -6.34 15.07
C LYS A 242 -26.86 -5.21 16.07
N ILE A 243 -27.06 -3.99 15.59
CA ILE A 243 -27.27 -2.81 16.43
C ILE A 243 -28.71 -2.81 16.93
N ASN A 244 -28.85 -2.88 18.24
CA ASN A 244 -30.18 -2.97 18.87
C ASN A 244 -30.68 -1.62 19.34
N LYS A 245 -29.77 -0.74 19.82
CA LYS A 245 -30.15 0.49 20.48
C LYS A 245 -29.01 1.48 20.51
N ILE A 246 -29.31 2.76 20.31
CA ILE A 246 -28.38 3.88 20.49
C ILE A 246 -28.98 4.83 21.52
N LEU A 247 -28.22 5.16 22.55
CA LEU A 247 -28.60 6.10 23.61
C LEU A 247 -27.68 7.31 23.61
N PHE A 248 -28.23 8.45 23.94
CA PHE A 248 -27.52 9.72 24.08
C PHE A 248 -27.68 10.21 25.51
N ASP A 249 -26.57 10.48 26.20
CA ASP A 249 -26.58 11.05 27.53
C ASP A 249 -26.65 12.58 27.45
N SER A 250 -27.71 13.17 28.02
CA SER A 250 -27.86 14.62 28.09
C SER A 250 -27.06 15.20 29.29
N ILE A 251 -26.53 16.42 29.10
CA ILE A 251 -25.76 17.13 30.15
C ILE A 251 -26.68 17.80 31.18
N LYS A 252 -27.94 18.09 30.84
CA LYS A 252 -28.89 18.74 31.74
C LYS A 252 -29.67 17.71 32.52
N SER A 253 -29.49 17.73 33.84
CA SER A 253 -29.87 16.76 34.86
C SER A 253 -31.34 16.72 35.25
N ASP A 254 -32.24 17.49 34.64
CA ASP A 254 -33.57 17.62 35.21
C ASP A 254 -34.67 16.74 34.59
N ASN A 255 -34.36 16.05 33.50
CA ASN A 255 -35.24 14.98 33.03
C ASN A 255 -34.40 13.95 32.29
N ASN A 256 -34.29 12.76 32.82
CA ASN A 256 -33.63 11.57 32.21
C ASN A 256 -34.29 11.13 30.89
N GLN A 257 -34.41 12.02 29.95
CA GLN A 257 -34.81 11.66 28.57
C GLN A 257 -33.61 11.21 27.79
N ASN A 258 -33.16 9.99 28.04
CA ASN A 258 -32.30 9.27 27.14
C ASN A 258 -33.02 9.11 25.79
N LYS A 259 -32.61 9.81 24.77
CA LYS A 259 -33.22 9.69 23.44
C LYS A 259 -32.85 8.34 22.84
N LEU A 260 -33.87 7.48 22.78
CA LEU A 260 -33.76 6.13 22.23
C LEU A 260 -33.98 6.17 20.72
N ILE A 261 -33.01 5.66 19.96
CA ILE A 261 -33.22 5.36 18.53
C ILE A 261 -33.36 3.85 18.40
N LYS A 262 -34.53 3.41 18.01
CA LYS A 262 -34.79 2.04 17.59
C LYS A 262 -34.58 1.99 16.08
N GLY A 263 -33.53 1.35 15.65
CA GLY A 263 -33.26 1.05 14.26
C GLY A 263 -32.28 -0.10 14.27
N ILE A 264 -32.61 -1.14 13.55
CA ILE A 264 -31.83 -2.35 13.58
C ILE A 264 -31.10 -2.42 12.25
N GLU A 265 -29.80 -2.27 12.29
CA GLU A 265 -28.96 -2.49 11.15
C GLU A 265 -27.95 -3.60 11.47
N THR A 266 -27.77 -4.50 10.52
CA THR A 266 -26.78 -5.55 10.60
C THR A 266 -25.50 -5.06 9.93
N ILE A 267 -24.40 -5.08 10.67
CA ILE A 267 -23.09 -4.71 10.15
C ILE A 267 -22.32 -5.97 9.82
N LYS A 268 -22.00 -6.15 8.54
CA LYS A 268 -21.24 -7.29 8.05
C LYS A 268 -19.81 -7.31 8.58
N PRO A 269 -19.16 -8.50 8.64
CA PRO A 269 -17.77 -8.64 9.04
C PRO A 269 -16.83 -7.73 8.24
N SER A 270 -15.86 -7.13 8.94
CA SER A 270 -14.85 -6.25 8.34
C SER A 270 -15.44 -5.17 7.43
N ASN A 271 -16.67 -4.80 7.68
CA ASN A 271 -17.36 -3.77 6.96
C ASN A 271 -17.63 -2.57 7.85
N TYR A 272 -17.78 -1.47 7.19
CA TYR A 272 -17.99 -0.18 7.77
C TYR A 272 -19.36 0.35 7.35
N GLN A 273 -20.04 0.99 8.25
CA GLN A 273 -21.34 1.58 8.01
C GLN A 273 -21.44 2.98 8.61
N LYS A 274 -21.88 3.94 7.81
CA LYS A 274 -22.23 5.28 8.26
C LYS A 274 -23.72 5.31 8.59
N ILE A 275 -24.03 5.70 9.81
CA ILE A 275 -25.42 5.98 10.21
C ILE A 275 -25.56 7.50 10.37
N PHE A 276 -26.48 8.08 9.62
CA PHE A 276 -26.80 9.48 9.72
C PHE A 276 -28.10 9.70 10.51
N LEU A 277 -28.00 10.37 11.63
CA LEU A 277 -29.14 10.66 12.48
C LEU A 277 -29.72 12.06 12.18
N LYS A 278 -30.38 12.19 11.04
CA LYS A 278 -30.92 13.45 10.49
C LYS A 278 -31.82 14.27 11.43
N LYS A 279 -32.35 13.66 12.49
CA LYS A 279 -33.26 14.32 13.45
C LYS A 279 -32.60 14.83 14.73
N ILE A 280 -31.31 14.56 14.94
CA ILE A 280 -30.61 15.00 16.13
C ILE A 280 -29.63 16.10 15.73
N LYS A 281 -30.08 17.34 15.81
CA LYS A 281 -29.14 18.47 15.85
C LYS A 281 -28.50 18.40 17.24
N PHE A 282 -27.25 17.99 17.31
CA PHE A 282 -26.44 18.14 18.50
C PHE A 282 -26.09 19.63 18.63
N ASN A 283 -27.00 20.40 19.22
CA ASN A 283 -26.64 21.76 19.64
C ASN A 283 -25.49 21.64 20.62
N ASN A 284 -24.42 22.31 20.36
CA ASN A 284 -23.03 22.19 20.84
C ASN A 284 -22.82 21.95 22.37
N ASN A 285 -23.85 21.82 23.18
CA ASN A 285 -23.71 21.72 24.64
C ASN A 285 -24.61 20.69 25.32
N ASN A 286 -25.40 19.90 24.60
CA ASN A 286 -26.44 19.10 25.29
C ASN A 286 -26.12 17.61 25.48
N TYR A 287 -25.14 17.04 24.71
CA TYR A 287 -24.80 15.62 24.80
C TYR A 287 -23.30 15.45 24.86
N LYS A 288 -22.81 14.64 25.79
CA LYS A 288 -21.37 14.32 25.91
C LYS A 288 -21.02 12.95 25.37
N ASN A 289 -21.92 11.97 25.58
CA ASN A 289 -21.63 10.58 25.31
C ASN A 289 -22.74 9.91 24.51
N ILE A 290 -22.34 8.94 23.71
CA ILE A 290 -23.24 8.02 23.02
C ILE A 290 -22.93 6.61 23.49
N LYS A 291 -23.98 5.83 23.74
CA LYS A 291 -23.89 4.42 24.06
C LYS A 291 -24.64 3.58 23.03
N ILE A 292 -23.91 2.62 22.44
CA ILE A 292 -24.48 1.69 21.47
C ILE A 292 -24.59 0.32 22.10
N TYR A 293 -25.77 -0.29 21.97
CA TYR A 293 -26.04 -1.67 22.36
C TYR A 293 -26.17 -2.52 21.09
N TYR A 294 -25.47 -3.63 21.08
CA TYR A 294 -25.45 -4.54 19.94
C TYR A 294 -25.38 -6.01 20.39
N THR A 295 -25.67 -6.90 19.47
CA THR A 295 -25.57 -8.35 19.67
C THR A 295 -24.73 -8.96 18.57
N ASP A 296 -24.05 -10.07 18.89
CA ASP A 296 -23.39 -10.93 17.93
C ASP A 296 -24.35 -12.04 17.41
N GLU A 297 -23.85 -12.91 16.56
CA GLU A 297 -24.61 -14.03 15.98
C GLU A 297 -25.14 -15.01 17.04
N THR A 298 -24.53 -15.03 18.24
CA THR A 298 -24.99 -15.86 19.37
C THR A 298 -26.06 -15.18 20.23
N ASN A 299 -26.51 -13.97 19.83
CA ASN A 299 -27.40 -13.11 20.58
C ASN A 299 -26.82 -12.62 21.92
N LYS A 300 -25.52 -12.72 22.13
CA LYS A 300 -24.87 -12.14 23.31
C LYS A 300 -24.90 -10.62 23.21
N LYS A 301 -25.31 -9.97 24.30
CA LYS A 301 -25.49 -8.51 24.36
C LYS A 301 -24.20 -7.81 24.77
N TYR A 302 -23.89 -6.75 24.06
CA TYR A 302 -22.75 -5.88 24.32
C TYR A 302 -23.17 -4.42 24.36
N SER A 303 -22.34 -3.58 24.98
CA SER A 303 -22.51 -2.13 24.87
C SER A 303 -21.15 -1.45 24.80
N ILE A 304 -21.09 -0.36 24.06
CA ILE A 304 -19.89 0.48 23.92
C ILE A 304 -20.27 1.96 24.00
N ASN A 305 -19.40 2.77 24.63
CA ASN A 305 -19.59 4.21 24.76
C ASN A 305 -18.53 4.96 23.99
N THR A 306 -18.87 6.14 23.48
CA THR A 306 -17.90 7.12 22.97
C THR A 306 -18.33 8.54 23.32
N VAL A 307 -17.38 9.47 23.29
CA VAL A 307 -17.65 10.90 23.34
C VAL A 307 -18.06 11.42 21.96
N ILE A 308 -18.87 12.47 21.94
CA ILE A 308 -19.21 13.16 20.72
C ILE A 308 -18.05 14.07 20.35
N GLU A 309 -17.50 13.86 19.15
CA GLU A 309 -16.37 14.60 18.63
C GLU A 309 -16.82 15.79 17.78
N ASN A 310 -15.95 16.78 17.64
CA ASN A 310 -16.23 17.90 16.76
C ASN A 310 -16.18 17.44 15.28
N GLN A 311 -17.16 17.86 14.48
CA GLN A 311 -17.24 17.53 13.05
C GLN A 311 -16.00 17.90 12.24
N LYS A 312 -15.17 18.85 12.72
CA LYS A 312 -13.89 19.15 12.06
C LYS A 312 -12.93 17.97 12.07
N LEU A 313 -13.06 17.06 13.04
CA LEU A 313 -12.27 15.84 13.12
C LEU A 313 -12.84 14.72 12.23
N GLU A 314 -14.08 14.85 11.74
CA GLU A 314 -14.71 13.87 10.85
C GLU A 314 -13.94 13.70 9.53
N LYS A 315 -13.33 14.78 9.04
CA LYS A 315 -12.49 14.76 7.84
C LYS A 315 -11.30 13.81 7.94
N ASN A 316 -10.90 13.46 9.15
CA ASN A 316 -9.77 12.59 9.47
C ASN A 316 -10.21 11.15 9.77
N LEU A 317 -11.39 10.73 9.31
CA LEU A 317 -11.89 9.41 9.64
C LEU A 317 -11.37 8.32 8.72
N PHE A 318 -10.87 7.30 9.38
CA PHE A 318 -10.34 6.09 8.79
C PHE A 318 -11.36 5.33 7.92
N PHE A 319 -12.63 5.50 8.16
CA PHE A 319 -13.68 4.60 7.69
C PHE A 319 -14.74 5.28 6.82
N ASN A 320 -14.38 6.32 6.10
CA ASN A 320 -15.38 7.00 5.26
C ASN A 320 -15.55 6.28 3.91
N ARG A 321 -15.99 5.00 3.94
CA ARG A 321 -16.10 4.19 2.72
C ARG A 321 -17.50 4.08 2.11
N ASP A 322 -18.56 4.41 2.85
CA ASP A 322 -19.93 4.10 2.41
C ASP A 322 -20.90 5.31 2.37
N SER A 323 -20.39 6.52 2.43
CA SER A 323 -21.29 7.68 2.33
C SER A 323 -21.35 8.22 0.93
N PHE A 324 -22.01 7.49 0.06
CA PHE A 324 -22.38 7.99 -1.25
C PHE A 324 -23.82 8.51 -1.23
N ASN A 325 -23.99 9.76 -0.98
CA ASN A 325 -25.22 10.45 -1.34
C ASN A 325 -24.84 11.50 -2.40
N THR A 326 -24.56 11.02 -3.61
CA THR A 326 -24.25 11.88 -4.74
C THR A 326 -25.29 11.62 -5.80
N ASP A 327 -26.28 12.49 -5.87
CA ASP A 327 -27.38 12.45 -6.84
C ASP A 327 -26.89 12.44 -8.31
N PHE A 328 -25.59 12.66 -8.53
CA PHE A 328 -24.97 12.70 -9.85
C PHE A 328 -24.23 11.41 -10.23
N ILE A 329 -24.17 10.40 -9.36
CA ILE A 329 -23.54 9.10 -9.66
C ILE A 329 -24.63 8.04 -9.91
N ASN A 330 -24.64 7.50 -11.11
CA ASN A 330 -25.50 6.39 -11.47
C ASN A 330 -24.84 5.07 -11.09
N ILE A 331 -25.54 4.19 -10.40
CA ILE A 331 -25.02 2.89 -9.98
C ILE A 331 -25.63 1.80 -10.84
N SER A 332 -24.76 0.99 -11.47
CA SER A 332 -25.15 -0.17 -12.26
C SER A 332 -24.28 -1.37 -11.90
N GLY A 333 -24.77 -2.26 -11.07
CA GLY A 333 -24.00 -3.36 -10.51
C GLY A 333 -22.84 -2.85 -9.65
N ASN A 334 -21.62 -3.24 -10.00
CA ASN A 334 -20.39 -2.76 -9.35
C ASN A 334 -19.77 -1.51 -10.00
N ARG A 335 -20.51 -0.80 -10.84
CA ARG A 335 -20.04 0.37 -11.59
C ARG A 335 -20.75 1.62 -11.09
N TYR A 336 -19.97 2.60 -10.67
CA TYR A 336 -20.36 3.95 -10.27
C TYR A 336 -20.02 4.88 -11.42
N ILE A 337 -21.05 5.46 -12.07
CA ILE A 337 -20.91 6.15 -13.33
C ILE A 337 -21.27 7.62 -13.17
N ILE A 338 -20.32 8.51 -13.51
CA ILE A 338 -20.56 9.95 -13.61
C ILE A 338 -20.75 10.27 -15.09
N THR A 339 -21.93 10.72 -15.45
CA THR A 339 -22.29 11.06 -16.83
C THR A 339 -21.94 12.51 -17.15
N LYS A 340 -21.95 12.88 -18.44
CA LYS A 340 -21.63 14.23 -18.92
C LYS A 340 -22.32 15.32 -18.10
N GLY A 341 -21.55 16.29 -17.61
CA GLY A 341 -22.04 17.39 -16.78
C GLY A 341 -20.92 18.14 -16.07
N ILE A 342 -21.29 19.18 -15.35
CA ILE A 342 -20.40 19.95 -14.46
C ILE A 342 -20.90 19.74 -13.04
N TYR A 343 -20.00 19.28 -12.16
CA TYR A 343 -20.34 18.89 -10.80
C TYR A 343 -19.43 19.57 -9.80
N ASP A 344 -20.03 20.22 -8.82
CA ASP A 344 -19.32 20.83 -7.69
C ASP A 344 -19.16 19.76 -6.60
N ILE A 345 -17.92 19.27 -6.44
CA ILE A 345 -17.61 18.18 -5.51
C ILE A 345 -17.29 18.76 -4.14
N LYS A 346 -18.29 18.72 -3.26
CA LYS A 346 -18.23 19.28 -1.90
C LYS A 346 -17.75 18.28 -0.85
N GLU A 347 -17.84 17.00 -1.15
CA GLU A 347 -17.42 15.89 -0.30
C GLU A 347 -16.54 14.92 -1.12
N PRO A 348 -15.64 14.15 -0.46
CA PRO A 348 -14.83 13.16 -1.15
C PRO A 348 -15.66 12.12 -1.91
N ILE A 349 -15.19 11.72 -3.09
CA ILE A 349 -15.74 10.60 -3.86
C ILE A 349 -15.04 9.33 -3.40
N VAL A 350 -15.72 8.51 -2.60
CA VAL A 350 -15.18 7.24 -2.08
C VAL A 350 -16.01 6.09 -2.65
N ILE A 351 -15.41 5.28 -3.48
CA ILE A 351 -16.06 4.11 -4.08
C ILE A 351 -15.98 2.93 -3.12
N PRO A 352 -17.08 2.26 -2.79
CA PRO A 352 -17.06 1.08 -1.93
C PRO A 352 -16.14 -0.01 -2.47
N SER A 353 -15.42 -0.70 -1.57
CA SER A 353 -14.44 -1.73 -1.94
C SER A 353 -15.03 -2.78 -2.90
N GLY A 354 -14.27 -3.14 -3.92
CA GLY A 354 -14.70 -4.07 -4.97
C GLY A 354 -15.52 -3.46 -6.09
N ASN A 355 -15.73 -2.13 -6.08
CA ASN A 355 -16.48 -1.42 -7.10
C ASN A 355 -15.58 -0.48 -7.90
N ASN A 356 -16.10 0.03 -9.02
CA ASN A 356 -15.33 0.77 -10.00
C ASN A 356 -15.96 2.13 -10.27
N LEU A 357 -15.13 3.15 -10.49
CA LEU A 357 -15.58 4.48 -10.89
C LEU A 357 -15.34 4.68 -12.39
N ILE A 358 -16.39 5.10 -13.07
CA ILE A 358 -16.35 5.44 -14.49
C ILE A 358 -16.78 6.91 -14.64
N ILE A 359 -15.91 7.71 -15.26
CA ILE A 359 -16.16 9.11 -15.57
C ILE A 359 -16.25 9.22 -17.09
N GLU A 360 -17.44 9.57 -17.58
CA GLU A 360 -17.71 9.65 -19.01
C GLU A 360 -17.20 10.95 -19.65
N ALA A 361 -17.10 10.95 -20.97
CA ALA A 361 -16.63 12.08 -21.74
C ALA A 361 -17.45 13.37 -21.48
N GLY A 362 -16.76 14.50 -21.41
CA GLY A 362 -17.36 15.82 -21.19
C GLY A 362 -17.75 16.12 -19.74
N VAL A 363 -17.33 15.29 -18.78
CA VAL A 363 -17.49 15.57 -17.35
C VAL A 363 -16.49 16.62 -16.89
N THR A 364 -16.97 17.56 -16.06
CA THR A 364 -16.12 18.47 -15.29
C THR A 364 -16.41 18.28 -13.80
N LEU A 365 -15.40 17.82 -13.04
CA LEU A 365 -15.46 17.78 -11.58
C LEU A 365 -14.72 19.00 -11.03
N LYS A 366 -15.43 19.87 -10.32
CA LYS A 366 -14.88 21.01 -9.59
C LYS A 366 -14.69 20.60 -8.14
N MET A 367 -13.46 20.29 -7.80
CA MET A 367 -13.08 19.71 -6.51
C MET A 367 -12.89 20.83 -5.46
N MET A 368 -13.63 20.79 -4.37
CA MET A 368 -13.41 21.69 -3.23
C MET A 368 -12.19 21.27 -2.43
N LYS A 369 -11.70 22.17 -1.60
CA LYS A 369 -10.61 21.90 -0.68
C LYS A 369 -10.91 20.67 0.17
N ASP A 370 -9.88 19.86 0.43
CA ASP A 370 -9.92 18.59 1.21
C ASP A 370 -10.81 17.49 0.59
N THR A 371 -11.34 17.65 -0.61
CA THR A 371 -12.01 16.55 -1.33
C THR A 371 -10.97 15.70 -2.08
N PHE A 372 -11.29 14.44 -2.29
CA PHE A 372 -10.44 13.46 -2.98
C PHE A 372 -11.28 12.40 -3.69
N ILE A 373 -10.62 11.57 -4.49
CA ILE A 373 -11.23 10.37 -5.11
C ILE A 373 -10.49 9.15 -4.57
N GLU A 374 -11.23 8.21 -3.96
CA GLU A 374 -10.68 6.97 -3.41
C GLU A 374 -11.40 5.75 -3.97
N ILE A 375 -10.63 4.78 -4.48
CA ILE A 375 -11.11 3.50 -4.99
C ILE A 375 -10.24 2.39 -4.41
N GLN A 376 -10.85 1.43 -3.72
CA GLN A 376 -10.16 0.28 -3.18
C GLN A 376 -10.73 -1.02 -3.74
N ASP A 377 -9.85 -1.96 -4.08
CA ASP A 377 -10.17 -3.23 -4.72
C ASP A 377 -10.95 -3.06 -6.04
N GLY A 378 -10.71 -1.95 -6.74
CA GLY A 378 -11.40 -1.57 -7.95
C GLY A 378 -10.49 -0.88 -8.97
N TYR A 379 -11.09 -0.27 -9.97
CA TYR A 379 -10.39 0.50 -11.00
C TYR A 379 -11.10 1.81 -11.33
N LEU A 380 -10.35 2.74 -11.91
CA LEU A 380 -10.80 4.06 -12.33
C LEU A 380 -10.79 4.14 -13.86
N GLU A 381 -11.92 4.42 -14.47
CA GLU A 381 -12.00 4.70 -15.90
C GLU A 381 -12.41 6.16 -16.15
N VAL A 382 -11.46 6.99 -16.55
CA VAL A 382 -11.69 8.37 -17.02
C VAL A 382 -11.64 8.32 -18.53
N LYS A 383 -12.81 8.30 -19.18
CA LYS A 383 -12.98 8.03 -20.63
C LYS A 383 -13.33 9.29 -21.42
N GLY A 384 -12.47 10.30 -21.38
CA GLY A 384 -12.59 11.45 -22.25
C GLY A 384 -12.30 11.11 -23.72
N VAL A 385 -12.77 11.96 -24.62
CA VAL A 385 -12.45 11.97 -26.05
C VAL A 385 -11.97 13.36 -26.44
N GLU A 386 -11.34 13.49 -27.58
CA GLU A 386 -10.69 14.75 -28.02
C GLU A 386 -11.66 15.94 -27.97
N ASP A 387 -12.84 15.79 -28.53
CA ASP A 387 -13.87 16.83 -28.56
C ASP A 387 -14.63 17.04 -27.23
N MET A 388 -14.55 16.07 -26.32
CA MET A 388 -15.19 16.10 -25.02
C MET A 388 -14.23 15.61 -23.92
N PRO A 389 -13.16 16.34 -23.64
CA PRO A 389 -12.21 15.98 -22.58
C PRO A 389 -12.86 16.06 -21.20
N ILE A 390 -12.32 15.30 -20.28
CA ILE A 390 -12.72 15.34 -18.87
C ILE A 390 -11.83 16.35 -18.14
N LYS A 391 -12.41 17.07 -17.18
CA LYS A 391 -11.68 18.00 -16.33
C LYS A 391 -11.88 17.64 -14.86
N ILE A 392 -10.78 17.48 -14.13
CA ILE A 392 -10.78 17.34 -12.66
C ILE A 392 -9.94 18.50 -12.15
N ILE A 393 -10.61 19.53 -11.72
CA ILE A 393 -10.00 20.86 -11.44
C ILE A 393 -10.48 21.39 -10.09
N PRO A 394 -9.77 22.33 -9.47
CA PRO A 394 -10.24 22.92 -8.23
C PRO A 394 -11.55 23.68 -8.45
N TYR A 395 -12.36 23.77 -7.40
CA TYR A 395 -13.58 24.59 -7.40
C TYR A 395 -13.25 26.08 -7.54
N ASN A 396 -12.26 26.53 -6.77
CA ASN A 396 -11.66 27.87 -6.85
C ASN A 396 -10.21 27.74 -7.26
N ASP A 397 -9.72 28.61 -8.15
CA ASP A 397 -8.36 28.55 -8.70
C ASP A 397 -7.25 28.62 -7.63
N ASN A 398 -7.51 29.26 -6.50
CA ASN A 398 -6.58 29.38 -5.38
C ASN A 398 -6.64 28.23 -4.36
N GLU A 399 -7.57 27.30 -4.53
CA GLU A 399 -7.71 26.14 -3.65
C GLU A 399 -7.10 24.90 -4.27
N LYS A 400 -6.70 23.96 -3.41
CA LYS A 400 -6.16 22.67 -3.83
C LYS A 400 -6.95 21.56 -3.17
N TRP A 401 -7.19 20.51 -3.91
CA TRP A 401 -7.90 19.30 -3.45
C TRP A 401 -6.92 18.17 -3.18
N SER A 402 -7.34 17.08 -2.54
CA SER A 402 -6.47 16.09 -1.92
C SER A 402 -6.25 14.81 -2.76
N GLY A 403 -6.28 14.93 -4.08
CA GLY A 403 -5.77 13.90 -4.99
C GLY A 403 -6.65 12.69 -5.24
N ILE A 404 -6.05 11.70 -5.94
CA ILE A 404 -6.68 10.45 -6.37
C ILE A 404 -5.90 9.27 -5.79
N TYR A 405 -6.60 8.27 -5.28
CA TYR A 405 -6.05 7.01 -4.85
C TYR A 405 -6.83 5.84 -5.42
N VAL A 406 -6.13 4.96 -6.12
CA VAL A 406 -6.65 3.70 -6.66
C VAL A 406 -5.76 2.55 -6.20
N ASN A 407 -6.33 1.59 -5.50
CA ASN A 407 -5.67 0.36 -5.11
C ASN A 407 -6.45 -0.83 -5.68
N SER A 408 -5.81 -1.61 -6.53
CA SER A 408 -6.38 -2.83 -7.09
C SER A 408 -5.86 -4.08 -6.40
N THR A 409 -6.65 -5.13 -6.36
CA THR A 409 -6.22 -6.45 -5.84
C THR A 409 -5.66 -7.34 -6.94
N ASN A 410 -5.97 -7.04 -8.21
CA ASN A 410 -5.51 -7.84 -9.34
C ASN A 410 -5.28 -6.97 -10.58
N PHE A 411 -4.56 -7.52 -11.57
CA PHE A 411 -4.26 -6.85 -12.83
C PHE A 411 -5.25 -7.16 -13.95
N ASN A 412 -6.41 -7.74 -13.65
CA ASN A 412 -7.38 -8.17 -14.67
C ASN A 412 -8.08 -6.96 -15.31
N ASN A 413 -8.31 -5.91 -14.53
CA ASN A 413 -8.96 -4.69 -14.99
C ASN A 413 -7.94 -3.55 -15.09
N GLU A 414 -8.14 -2.67 -16.05
CA GLU A 414 -7.24 -1.55 -16.34
C GLU A 414 -7.85 -0.24 -15.88
N SER A 415 -7.13 0.50 -15.07
CA SER A 415 -7.43 1.90 -14.80
C SER A 415 -7.01 2.75 -15.99
N ILE A 416 -7.89 3.64 -16.44
CA ILE A 416 -7.69 4.43 -17.64
C ILE A 416 -7.83 5.92 -17.32
N LEU A 417 -6.83 6.71 -17.69
CA LEU A 417 -6.91 8.16 -17.77
C LEU A 417 -6.72 8.57 -19.23
N ASN A 418 -7.80 8.95 -19.92
CA ASN A 418 -7.76 9.30 -21.33
C ASN A 418 -8.44 10.62 -21.62
N PHE A 419 -7.81 11.51 -22.40
CA PHE A 419 -8.26 12.87 -22.67
C PHE A 419 -8.77 13.57 -21.41
N VAL A 420 -7.87 13.69 -20.43
CA VAL A 420 -8.18 14.26 -19.13
C VAL A 420 -7.24 15.42 -18.79
N LYS A 421 -7.79 16.45 -18.18
CA LYS A 421 -7.03 17.52 -17.51
C LYS A 421 -7.20 17.36 -16.00
N ILE A 422 -6.07 17.23 -15.27
CA ILE A 422 -6.03 17.19 -13.81
C ILE A 422 -5.17 18.36 -13.33
N GLU A 423 -5.71 19.16 -12.42
CA GLU A 423 -5.07 20.43 -12.06
C GLU A 423 -5.21 20.76 -10.57
N ASN A 424 -4.19 21.45 -10.03
CA ASN A 424 -4.17 22.04 -8.69
C ASN A 424 -4.51 21.04 -7.56
N SER A 425 -3.89 19.85 -7.58
CA SER A 425 -4.04 18.88 -6.51
C SER A 425 -2.83 18.88 -5.58
N LEU A 426 -3.08 18.58 -4.31
CA LEU A 426 -2.10 18.16 -3.31
C LEU A 426 -1.85 16.65 -3.40
N GLN A 427 -0.90 16.16 -2.64
CA GLN A 427 -0.76 14.74 -2.37
C GLN A 427 -2.03 14.17 -1.76
N PHE A 428 -2.32 12.89 -2.05
CA PHE A 428 -3.49 12.24 -1.51
C PHE A 428 -3.44 12.17 0.02
N ASN A 429 -4.50 12.64 0.64
CA ASN A 429 -4.67 12.57 2.09
C ASN A 429 -6.16 12.49 2.44
N ASN A 430 -6.57 11.36 3.02
CA ASN A 430 -7.93 11.16 3.54
C ASN A 430 -7.97 11.23 5.08
N GLY A 431 -6.91 11.78 5.70
CA GLY A 431 -6.76 11.90 7.15
C GLY A 431 -6.04 10.70 7.80
N ASN A 432 -6.05 9.54 7.18
CA ASN A 432 -5.44 8.32 7.70
C ASN A 432 -4.40 7.73 6.77
N ILE A 433 -4.62 7.89 5.48
CA ILE A 433 -3.70 7.50 4.42
C ILE A 433 -3.17 8.78 3.82
N GLN A 434 -1.89 8.98 3.96
CA GLN A 434 -1.16 10.02 3.27
C GLN A 434 -0.18 9.36 2.32
N LEU A 435 -0.33 9.64 1.03
CA LEU A 435 0.54 9.13 -0.03
C LEU A 435 1.39 10.28 -0.58
N THR A 436 2.49 9.95 -1.21
CA THR A 436 3.40 10.93 -1.82
C THR A 436 2.80 11.56 -3.08
N GLY A 437 2.04 10.77 -3.83
CA GLY A 437 1.46 11.19 -5.10
C GLY A 437 0.16 11.99 -4.96
N ALA A 438 -0.05 12.94 -5.87
CA ALA A 438 -1.36 13.52 -6.10
C ALA A 438 -2.30 12.50 -6.76
N ILE A 439 -1.77 11.68 -7.67
CA ILE A 439 -2.48 10.58 -8.32
C ILE A 439 -1.72 9.29 -8.00
N ASN A 440 -2.38 8.36 -7.33
CA ASN A 440 -1.73 7.15 -6.84
C ASN A 440 -2.41 5.90 -7.39
N PHE A 441 -1.62 5.01 -7.98
CA PHE A 441 -2.05 3.69 -8.41
C PHE A 441 -1.19 2.63 -7.73
N ILE A 442 -1.82 1.77 -6.93
CA ILE A 442 -1.15 0.69 -6.21
C ILE A 442 -1.69 -0.66 -6.71
N LYS A 443 -0.79 -1.59 -7.08
CA LYS A 443 -1.13 -2.93 -7.59
C LYS A 443 -2.10 -2.88 -8.78
N SER A 444 -1.94 -1.90 -9.65
CA SER A 444 -2.90 -1.61 -10.72
C SER A 444 -2.30 -1.85 -12.11
N LYS A 445 -3.17 -2.20 -13.06
CA LYS A 445 -2.86 -2.05 -14.47
C LYS A 445 -3.35 -0.67 -14.91
N VAL A 446 -2.48 0.16 -15.48
CA VAL A 446 -2.74 1.58 -15.69
C VAL A 446 -2.41 2.00 -17.12
N LEU A 447 -3.37 2.62 -17.79
CA LEU A 447 -3.20 3.28 -19.07
C LEU A 447 -3.48 4.79 -18.91
N ILE A 448 -2.46 5.61 -19.09
CA ILE A 448 -2.58 7.07 -19.13
C ILE A 448 -2.26 7.54 -20.54
N LYS A 449 -3.19 8.18 -21.22
CA LYS A 449 -2.95 8.72 -22.55
C LYS A 449 -3.68 10.04 -22.78
N ASN A 450 -3.09 10.91 -23.60
CA ASN A 450 -3.67 12.21 -23.91
C ASN A 450 -4.03 13.02 -22.64
N ALA A 451 -3.23 12.87 -21.58
CA ALA A 451 -3.48 13.50 -20.29
C ALA A 451 -2.68 14.80 -20.13
N ASN A 452 -3.30 15.82 -19.52
CA ASN A 452 -2.65 17.05 -19.11
C ASN A 452 -2.66 17.15 -17.58
N ILE A 453 -1.49 16.99 -16.97
CA ILE A 453 -1.27 16.99 -15.52
C ILE A 453 -0.54 18.29 -15.17
N LEU A 454 -1.25 19.21 -14.50
CA LEU A 454 -0.83 20.59 -14.39
C LEU A 454 -0.85 21.11 -12.95
N ASN A 455 0.15 21.89 -12.57
CA ASN A 455 0.17 22.68 -11.33
C ASN A 455 -0.04 21.85 -10.06
N LEU A 456 0.55 20.65 -9.97
CA LEU A 456 0.38 19.78 -8.82
C LEU A 456 1.39 20.13 -7.72
N ASP A 457 0.91 20.18 -6.48
CA ASP A 457 1.68 20.52 -5.29
C ASP A 457 1.77 19.29 -4.37
N ALA A 458 2.43 18.27 -4.86
CA ALA A 458 2.67 17.00 -4.17
C ALA A 458 4.15 16.65 -4.23
N GLU A 459 4.59 15.65 -3.48
CA GLU A 459 5.92 15.04 -3.63
C GLU A 459 6.03 14.41 -5.03
N ASP A 460 4.97 13.72 -5.49
CA ASP A 460 4.88 13.15 -6.84
C ASP A 460 3.57 13.60 -7.51
N ALA A 461 3.60 13.97 -8.79
CA ALA A 461 2.35 14.20 -9.49
C ALA A 461 1.61 12.87 -9.71
N ILE A 462 2.32 11.82 -10.13
CA ILE A 462 1.80 10.46 -10.21
C ILE A 462 2.75 9.52 -9.49
N ASN A 463 2.23 8.71 -8.57
CA ASN A 463 2.96 7.63 -7.91
C ASN A 463 2.36 6.28 -8.32
N LEU A 464 3.21 5.36 -8.78
CA LEU A 464 2.84 4.05 -9.30
C LEU A 464 3.62 2.96 -8.56
N VAL A 465 2.96 2.18 -7.74
CA VAL A 465 3.61 1.15 -6.92
C VAL A 465 3.13 -0.25 -7.30
N ASN A 466 4.07 -1.16 -7.57
CA ASN A 466 3.79 -2.55 -7.90
C ASN A 466 2.71 -2.67 -9.00
N SER A 467 2.88 -1.92 -10.09
CA SER A 467 1.87 -1.72 -11.12
C SER A 467 2.39 -2.07 -12.52
N LYS A 468 1.47 -2.33 -13.46
CA LYS A 468 1.78 -2.44 -14.88
C LYS A 468 1.31 -1.17 -15.58
N ILE A 469 2.22 -0.42 -16.19
CA ILE A 469 1.92 0.94 -16.65
C ILE A 469 2.13 1.13 -18.13
N LYS A 470 1.30 1.97 -18.72
CA LYS A 470 1.52 2.51 -20.05
C LYS A 470 1.11 3.98 -20.06
N ILE A 471 2.07 4.88 -20.25
CA ILE A 471 1.86 6.32 -20.35
C ILE A 471 2.20 6.75 -21.77
N ASN A 472 1.29 7.43 -22.45
CA ASN A 472 1.50 7.85 -23.84
C ASN A 472 0.87 9.22 -24.09
N ASN A 473 1.53 10.05 -24.92
CA ASN A 473 1.02 11.34 -25.37
C ASN A 473 0.48 12.21 -24.24
N SER A 474 1.27 12.38 -23.17
CA SER A 474 0.82 13.06 -21.95
C SER A 474 1.78 14.19 -21.58
N ASN A 475 1.23 15.27 -21.02
CA ASN A 475 1.96 16.49 -20.67
C ASN A 475 1.94 16.73 -19.17
N PHE A 476 3.13 16.94 -18.60
CA PHE A 476 3.34 17.27 -17.19
C PHE A 476 3.94 18.68 -17.12
N LYS A 477 3.27 19.59 -16.42
CA LYS A 477 3.74 20.98 -16.35
C LYS A 477 3.50 21.61 -14.99
N ASN A 478 4.51 22.36 -14.52
CA ASN A 478 4.48 23.07 -13.24
C ASN A 478 4.21 22.09 -12.08
N ILE A 479 5.04 21.08 -11.95
CA ILE A 479 4.98 20.11 -10.86
C ILE A 479 5.99 20.53 -9.81
N LYS A 480 5.57 20.52 -8.54
CA LYS A 480 6.36 21.03 -7.43
C LYS A 480 7.63 20.22 -7.13
N SER A 481 7.55 18.90 -7.23
CA SER A 481 8.67 17.98 -7.05
C SER A 481 8.68 16.96 -8.20
N ASP A 482 8.50 15.67 -7.98
CA ASP A 482 8.62 14.65 -9.02
C ASP A 482 7.36 14.56 -9.89
N ALA A 483 7.53 14.40 -11.22
CA ALA A 483 6.37 14.29 -12.08
C ALA A 483 5.82 12.86 -12.10
N ILE A 484 6.67 11.84 -12.17
CA ILE A 484 6.29 10.43 -12.12
C ILE A 484 7.27 9.69 -11.22
N ASP A 485 6.77 9.07 -10.16
CA ASP A 485 7.51 8.14 -9.30
C ASP A 485 6.99 6.72 -9.52
N ILE A 486 7.88 5.77 -9.80
CA ILE A 486 7.56 4.40 -10.21
C ILE A 486 8.35 3.42 -9.36
N ASP A 487 7.64 2.72 -8.47
CA ASP A 487 8.23 1.73 -7.57
C ASP A 487 7.81 0.30 -7.97
N PHE A 488 8.78 -0.61 -8.15
CA PHE A 488 8.56 -2.05 -8.35
C PHE A 488 7.55 -2.37 -9.47
N SER A 489 7.60 -1.62 -10.55
CA SER A 489 6.60 -1.63 -11.61
C SER A 489 7.23 -1.95 -12.96
N THR A 490 6.38 -2.31 -13.94
CA THR A 490 6.82 -2.60 -15.28
C THR A 490 5.99 -1.86 -16.32
N GLY A 491 6.59 -1.47 -17.47
CA GLY A 491 5.80 -0.85 -18.51
C GLY A 491 6.54 0.11 -19.43
N SER A 492 5.81 1.12 -19.93
CA SER A 492 6.39 2.12 -20.85
C SER A 492 5.86 3.53 -20.64
N ILE A 493 6.72 4.52 -20.98
CA ILE A 493 6.39 5.94 -21.06
C ILE A 493 6.82 6.43 -22.44
N GLU A 494 5.87 6.90 -23.23
CA GLU A 494 6.13 7.24 -24.63
C GLU A 494 5.52 8.60 -25.02
N ASN A 495 6.12 9.30 -25.97
CA ASN A 495 5.58 10.51 -26.61
C ASN A 495 5.08 11.57 -25.62
N SER A 496 5.80 11.77 -24.53
CA SER A 496 5.34 12.61 -23.43
C SER A 496 6.30 13.77 -23.15
N SER A 497 5.76 14.83 -22.55
CA SER A 497 6.53 16.04 -22.27
C SER A 497 6.48 16.45 -20.79
N PHE A 498 7.61 16.96 -20.31
CA PHE A 498 7.82 17.40 -18.94
C PHE A 498 8.37 18.84 -18.96
N LYS A 499 7.63 19.77 -18.35
CA LYS A 499 8.02 21.18 -18.37
C LYS A 499 7.88 21.82 -17.02
N THR A 500 8.96 22.40 -16.50
CA THR A 500 9.02 23.03 -15.19
C THR A 500 8.66 22.03 -14.08
N ILE A 501 9.57 21.10 -13.85
CA ILE A 501 9.46 20.04 -12.85
C ILE A 501 10.47 20.35 -11.73
N GLY A 502 10.00 20.43 -10.50
CA GLY A 502 10.82 20.84 -9.34
C GLY A 502 11.76 19.76 -8.82
N GLY A 503 11.46 18.51 -9.03
CA GLY A 503 12.28 17.33 -8.72
C GLY A 503 12.67 16.57 -9.98
N ASP A 504 12.46 15.25 -9.99
CA ASP A 504 12.72 14.36 -11.12
C ASP A 504 11.53 14.33 -12.09
N ALA A 505 11.79 14.28 -13.40
CA ALA A 505 10.68 14.09 -14.34
C ALA A 505 10.18 12.63 -14.30
N ILE A 506 11.09 11.67 -14.17
CA ILE A 506 10.77 10.25 -14.02
C ILE A 506 11.76 9.67 -13.00
N ASP A 507 11.29 9.32 -11.79
CA ASP A 507 12.06 8.56 -10.78
C ASP A 507 11.62 7.11 -10.77
N LEU A 508 12.59 6.19 -10.77
CA LEU A 508 12.38 4.76 -10.87
C LEU A 508 13.10 4.04 -9.73
N SER A 509 12.38 3.18 -9.03
CA SER A 509 12.95 2.30 -8.01
C SER A 509 12.53 0.85 -8.25
N GLY A 510 13.50 -0.05 -8.49
CA GLY A 510 13.24 -1.49 -8.65
C GLY A 510 12.31 -1.82 -9.83
N SER A 511 12.38 -1.06 -10.92
CA SER A 511 11.37 -1.08 -11.98
C SER A 511 11.98 -1.38 -13.37
N ASP A 512 11.19 -2.04 -14.24
CA ASP A 512 11.57 -2.35 -15.62
C ASP A 512 10.75 -1.49 -16.59
N ILE A 513 11.35 -0.40 -17.12
CA ILE A 513 10.63 0.60 -17.90
C ILE A 513 11.30 0.89 -19.24
N THR A 514 10.49 0.94 -20.29
CA THR A 514 10.89 1.46 -21.61
C THR A 514 10.40 2.90 -21.75
N ILE A 515 11.30 3.80 -22.13
CA ILE A 515 11.05 5.24 -22.26
C ILE A 515 11.36 5.66 -23.69
N LYS A 516 10.37 6.26 -24.40
CA LYS A 516 10.55 6.67 -25.80
C LYS A 516 10.00 8.04 -26.12
N ASN A 517 10.70 8.80 -26.95
CA ASN A 517 10.27 10.09 -27.49
C ASN A 517 9.86 11.08 -26.37
N ILE A 518 10.79 11.37 -25.47
CA ILE A 518 10.55 12.26 -24.32
C ILE A 518 11.14 13.65 -24.58
N TYR A 519 10.36 14.67 -24.24
CA TYR A 519 10.79 16.07 -24.22
C TYR A 519 10.76 16.59 -22.79
N ALA A 520 11.90 17.04 -22.30
CA ALA A 520 12.05 17.62 -20.96
C ALA A 520 12.63 19.04 -21.02
N GLU A 521 11.97 19.97 -20.38
CA GLU A 521 12.41 21.37 -20.30
C GLU A 521 12.30 21.89 -18.86
N LYS A 522 13.39 22.40 -18.31
CA LYS A 522 13.42 22.94 -16.94
C LYS A 522 13.04 21.91 -15.90
N VAL A 523 13.74 20.80 -15.87
CA VAL A 523 13.70 19.80 -14.80
C VAL A 523 14.80 20.13 -13.81
N PHE A 524 14.45 20.46 -12.57
CA PHE A 524 15.43 21.04 -11.63
C PHE A 524 16.39 20.01 -11.03
N ASP A 525 15.97 18.76 -10.86
CA ASP A 525 16.86 17.69 -10.41
C ASP A 525 17.24 16.76 -11.58
N LYS A 526 16.57 15.67 -11.83
CA LYS A 526 16.93 14.69 -12.87
C LYS A 526 15.79 14.47 -13.87
N VAL A 527 16.12 14.40 -15.16
CA VAL A 527 15.08 14.06 -16.14
C VAL A 527 14.71 12.59 -16.00
N ILE A 528 15.71 11.70 -15.90
CA ILE A 528 15.48 10.29 -15.60
C ILE A 528 16.40 9.88 -14.46
N SER A 529 15.83 9.33 -13.41
CA SER A 529 16.51 8.81 -12.23
C SER A 529 16.22 7.32 -12.10
N ALA A 530 17.17 6.46 -12.40
CA ALA A 530 17.05 5.02 -12.25
C ALA A 530 17.78 4.55 -10.99
N GLY A 531 17.07 3.95 -10.07
CA GLY A 531 17.59 3.47 -8.79
C GLY A 531 17.11 2.08 -8.41
N GLU A 532 17.82 1.47 -7.45
CA GLU A 532 17.36 0.25 -6.76
C GLU A 532 17.11 -0.94 -7.70
N GLU A 533 18.14 -1.27 -8.52
CA GLU A 533 18.09 -2.38 -9.49
C GLU A 533 17.10 -2.18 -10.65
N SER A 534 16.75 -0.94 -10.98
CA SER A 534 15.90 -0.67 -12.14
C SER A 534 16.61 -0.99 -13.46
N ASN A 535 15.84 -1.49 -14.44
CA ASN A 535 16.28 -1.71 -15.81
C ASN A 535 15.53 -0.76 -16.75
N VAL A 536 16.26 0.13 -17.43
CA VAL A 536 15.66 1.21 -18.20
C VAL A 536 16.21 1.24 -19.62
N ASN A 537 15.31 1.15 -20.59
CA ASN A 537 15.63 1.32 -21.99
C ASN A 537 15.11 2.67 -22.48
N ILE A 538 15.99 3.54 -22.97
CA ILE A 538 15.65 4.90 -23.39
C ILE A 538 15.91 5.08 -24.88
N GLU A 539 14.94 5.58 -25.61
CA GLU A 539 15.05 5.93 -27.02
C GLU A 539 14.49 7.33 -27.30
N ASN A 540 15.26 8.19 -27.94
CA ASN A 540 14.89 9.56 -28.31
C ASN A 540 14.49 10.43 -27.09
N LEU A 541 15.46 10.80 -26.27
CA LEU A 541 15.29 11.76 -25.18
C LEU A 541 15.88 13.12 -25.56
N HIS A 542 15.07 14.17 -25.48
CA HIS A 542 15.50 15.55 -25.64
C HIS A 542 15.33 16.31 -24.32
N SER A 543 16.43 16.81 -23.78
CA SER A 543 16.43 17.58 -22.55
C SER A 543 17.03 18.98 -22.76
N SER A 544 16.45 19.99 -22.11
CA SER A 544 16.99 21.34 -22.11
C SER A 544 16.80 22.05 -20.77
N ASN A 545 17.81 22.84 -20.36
CA ASN A 545 17.79 23.62 -19.12
C ASN A 545 17.50 22.75 -17.87
N SER A 546 18.03 21.54 -17.78
CA SER A 546 17.78 20.60 -16.69
C SER A 546 19.01 20.43 -15.80
N GLY A 547 18.81 19.96 -14.58
CA GLY A 547 19.90 19.69 -13.63
C GLY A 547 20.80 18.57 -14.09
N ILE A 548 20.28 17.35 -14.06
CA ILE A 548 20.92 16.12 -14.56
C ILE A 548 19.99 15.48 -15.61
N VAL A 549 20.55 15.01 -16.72
CA VAL A 549 19.72 14.38 -17.76
C VAL A 549 19.37 12.94 -17.41
N ILE A 550 20.38 12.11 -17.10
CA ILE A 550 20.15 10.73 -16.69
C ILE A 550 21.07 10.39 -15.52
N ALA A 551 20.49 9.84 -14.46
CA ALA A 551 21.21 9.23 -13.36
C ALA A 551 20.89 7.73 -13.29
N SER A 552 21.94 6.89 -13.24
CA SER A 552 21.82 5.47 -12.91
C SER A 552 22.50 5.22 -11.58
N LYS A 553 21.76 4.75 -10.60
CA LYS A 553 22.23 4.56 -9.22
C LYS A 553 21.83 3.19 -8.69
N ASP A 554 22.52 2.73 -7.64
CA ASP A 554 22.08 1.60 -6.82
C ASP A 554 21.80 0.32 -7.64
N SER A 555 22.83 -0.18 -8.34
CA SER A 555 22.79 -1.39 -9.20
C SER A 555 21.83 -1.32 -10.39
N SER A 556 21.35 -0.14 -10.77
CA SER A 556 20.46 0.01 -11.92
C SER A 556 21.23 -0.06 -13.24
N ASN A 557 20.52 -0.50 -14.29
CA ASN A 557 21.03 -0.62 -15.66
C ASN A 557 20.24 0.31 -16.58
N VAL A 558 20.94 1.22 -17.26
CA VAL A 558 20.35 2.14 -18.23
C VAL A 558 20.98 1.90 -19.61
N LEU A 559 20.15 1.59 -20.58
CA LEU A 559 20.54 1.53 -21.98
C LEU A 559 19.86 2.68 -22.73
N GLY A 560 20.64 3.58 -23.31
CA GLY A 560 20.11 4.75 -24.00
C GLY A 560 20.57 4.85 -25.46
N ASN A 561 19.66 5.28 -26.33
CA ASN A 561 19.96 5.58 -27.73
C ASN A 561 19.34 6.92 -28.15
N ASN A 562 20.10 7.74 -28.86
CA ASN A 562 19.67 9.05 -29.37
C ASN A 562 19.22 10.01 -28.23
N ILE A 563 20.15 10.28 -27.33
CA ILE A 563 19.95 11.22 -26.22
C ILE A 563 20.54 12.57 -26.59
N SER A 564 19.74 13.62 -26.51
CA SER A 564 20.18 14.99 -26.80
C SER A 564 19.97 15.90 -25.59
N ALA A 565 21.05 16.40 -25.05
CA ALA A 565 21.06 17.30 -23.92
C ALA A 565 21.52 18.71 -24.34
N LYS A 566 20.84 19.76 -23.86
CA LYS A 566 21.21 21.15 -24.08
C LYS A 566 21.10 21.96 -22.78
N LYS A 567 22.16 22.69 -22.43
CA LYS A 567 22.21 23.56 -21.24
C LYS A 567 21.89 22.78 -19.97
N CYS A 568 22.77 21.88 -19.57
CA CYS A 568 22.68 21.15 -18.33
C CYS A 568 23.29 21.96 -17.19
N ASN A 569 22.66 21.98 -16.03
CA ASN A 569 23.09 22.83 -14.93
C ASN A 569 24.11 22.12 -14.02
N LYS A 570 24.03 20.80 -13.87
CA LYS A 570 24.94 20.01 -13.02
C LYS A 570 25.71 18.99 -13.90
N PHE A 571 25.10 17.90 -14.29
CA PHE A 571 25.70 16.83 -15.08
C PHE A 571 24.78 16.43 -16.23
N ASP A 572 25.35 15.86 -17.29
CA ASP A 572 24.55 15.20 -18.32
C ASP A 572 24.15 13.81 -17.87
N PHE A 573 25.17 13.00 -17.61
CA PHE A 573 25.04 11.59 -17.28
C PHE A 573 25.86 11.26 -16.04
N ILE A 574 25.23 10.62 -15.07
CA ILE A 574 25.91 10.28 -13.83
C ILE A 574 25.57 8.85 -13.40
N VAL A 575 26.60 8.12 -12.98
CA VAL A 575 26.45 6.78 -12.41
C VAL A 575 27.10 6.71 -11.03
N PHE A 576 26.34 6.22 -10.02
CA PHE A 576 26.82 6.20 -8.65
C PHE A 576 26.11 5.21 -7.75
N GLN A 577 26.61 5.03 -6.54
CA GLN A 577 25.99 4.30 -5.45
C GLN A 577 25.44 5.29 -4.42
N LYS A 578 24.12 5.34 -4.22
CA LYS A 578 23.48 6.17 -3.19
C LYS A 578 23.28 5.39 -1.89
N LYS A 579 22.91 4.13 -1.99
CA LYS A 579 22.58 3.25 -0.86
C LYS A 579 23.64 2.19 -0.69
N SER A 580 24.20 2.07 0.52
CA SER A 580 25.37 1.22 0.82
C SER A 580 25.19 -0.28 0.58
N TYR A 581 23.96 -0.76 0.49
CA TYR A 581 23.64 -2.18 0.23
C TYR A 581 23.44 -2.53 -1.24
N PHE A 582 23.50 -1.55 -2.14
CA PHE A 582 23.59 -1.75 -3.58
C PHE A 582 25.01 -1.51 -4.09
N ARG A 583 25.26 -1.81 -5.34
CA ARG A 583 26.48 -1.42 -6.07
C ARG A 583 26.26 -0.09 -6.82
N GLY A 584 27.30 0.39 -7.47
CA GLY A 584 27.19 1.52 -8.39
C GLY A 584 26.25 1.24 -9.55
N GLY A 585 25.79 2.29 -10.20
CA GLY A 585 24.94 2.18 -11.39
C GLY A 585 25.75 1.79 -12.64
N ASN A 586 25.02 1.32 -13.66
CA ASN A 586 25.55 1.01 -14.99
C ASN A 586 24.76 1.77 -16.06
N MET A 587 25.46 2.45 -16.98
CA MET A 587 24.81 3.21 -18.07
C MET A 587 25.61 3.06 -19.38
N ILE A 588 24.92 2.66 -20.45
CA ILE A 588 25.48 2.56 -21.79
C ILE A 588 24.63 3.41 -22.74
N LEU A 589 25.23 4.45 -23.31
CA LEU A 589 24.57 5.37 -24.22
C LEU A 589 25.19 5.30 -25.62
N LYS A 590 24.33 5.27 -26.64
CA LYS A 590 24.72 5.33 -28.07
C LYS A 590 24.11 6.56 -28.70
N ASN A 591 24.75 7.10 -29.74
CA ASN A 591 24.28 8.25 -30.49
C ASN A 591 23.85 9.42 -29.60
N SER A 592 24.58 9.63 -28.51
CA SER A 592 24.21 10.60 -27.47
C SER A 592 25.09 11.85 -27.54
N LYS A 593 24.46 13.01 -27.35
CA LYS A 593 25.13 14.32 -27.32
C LYS A 593 25.06 14.91 -25.93
N SER A 594 26.21 15.20 -25.39
CA SER A 594 26.44 15.78 -24.07
C SER A 594 26.43 17.32 -24.14
N CYS A 595 26.03 17.99 -23.10
CA CYS A 595 26.07 19.44 -22.98
C CYS A 595 26.96 19.95 -21.84
N ASN A 596 27.41 19.06 -20.97
CA ASN A 596 28.25 19.38 -19.83
C ASN A 596 29.14 18.18 -19.46
N MET A 597 29.39 17.98 -18.21
CA MET A 597 30.26 16.94 -17.65
C MET A 597 29.46 15.69 -17.30
N SER A 598 30.03 14.53 -17.60
CA SER A 598 29.52 13.24 -17.18
C SER A 598 30.39 12.66 -16.08
N LEU A 599 29.81 11.92 -15.14
CA LEU A 599 30.48 11.40 -13.96
C LEU A 599 30.25 9.91 -13.77
N ALA A 600 31.31 9.15 -13.61
CA ALA A 600 31.27 7.78 -13.12
C ALA A 600 31.91 7.72 -11.72
N GLN A 601 31.12 7.48 -10.68
CA GLN A 601 31.66 7.24 -9.34
C GLN A 601 32.35 5.88 -9.30
N THR A 602 33.41 5.75 -8.50
CA THR A 602 34.14 4.48 -8.30
C THR A 602 33.19 3.32 -8.02
N GLY A 603 33.35 2.21 -8.76
CA GLY A 603 32.47 1.04 -8.67
C GLY A 603 31.21 1.13 -9.56
N SER A 604 31.13 2.11 -10.46
CA SER A 604 30.05 2.30 -11.41
C SER A 604 30.57 2.29 -12.86
N ILE A 605 29.73 2.00 -13.85
CA ILE A 605 30.13 1.90 -15.25
C ILE A 605 29.34 2.90 -16.10
N LEU A 606 30.06 3.80 -16.79
CA LEU A 606 29.46 4.74 -17.74
C LEU A 606 30.17 4.64 -19.09
N ASN A 607 29.44 4.23 -20.11
CA ASN A 607 29.94 4.18 -21.49
C ASN A 607 29.08 5.10 -22.38
N ILE A 608 29.71 6.06 -23.03
CA ILE A 608 29.05 7.01 -23.94
C ILE A 608 29.68 6.90 -25.31
N ASN A 609 28.89 6.50 -26.32
CA ASN A 609 29.33 6.35 -27.72
C ASN A 609 30.58 5.47 -27.84
N ASN A 610 30.63 4.36 -27.14
CA ASN A 610 31.76 3.42 -27.00
C ASN A 610 33.00 3.99 -26.28
N ILE A 611 32.90 5.12 -25.62
CA ILE A 611 33.96 5.67 -24.77
C ILE A 611 33.61 5.38 -23.31
N LEU A 612 34.45 4.59 -22.66
CA LEU A 612 34.33 4.35 -21.22
C LEU A 612 34.81 5.58 -20.45
N ILE A 613 33.94 6.15 -19.64
CA ILE A 613 34.26 7.28 -18.77
C ILE A 613 35.05 6.75 -17.56
N LYS A 614 36.17 7.41 -17.27
CA LYS A 614 37.02 7.03 -16.15
C LYS A 614 36.30 7.24 -14.82
N GLU A 615 36.36 6.22 -13.98
CA GLU A 615 35.84 6.30 -12.62
C GLU A 615 36.63 7.28 -11.76
N GLU A 616 35.93 8.00 -10.90
CA GLU A 616 36.55 8.90 -9.92
C GLU A 616 35.83 8.85 -8.57
N SER A 617 36.55 9.16 -7.52
CA SER A 617 35.95 9.32 -6.19
C SER A 617 35.16 10.64 -6.15
N TYR A 618 33.87 10.58 -5.83
CA TYR A 618 33.00 11.75 -5.77
C TYR A 618 32.19 11.78 -4.49
N ASN A 619 32.16 12.95 -3.84
CA ASN A 619 31.33 13.16 -2.66
C ASN A 619 29.88 13.48 -3.09
N LEU A 620 29.01 12.51 -2.94
CA LEU A 620 27.61 12.60 -3.37
C LEU A 620 26.79 13.70 -2.67
N ASN A 621 27.20 14.16 -1.48
CA ASN A 621 26.51 15.28 -0.83
C ASN A 621 26.49 16.53 -1.71
N LYS A 622 27.54 16.73 -2.51
CA LYS A 622 27.61 17.84 -3.48
C LYS A 622 26.57 17.77 -4.62
N LEU A 623 25.89 16.65 -4.80
CA LEU A 623 24.79 16.56 -5.78
C LEU A 623 23.50 17.17 -5.24
N TYR A 624 23.35 17.19 -3.92
CA TYR A 624 22.12 17.57 -3.22
C TYR A 624 22.24 18.93 -2.51
N ASP A 625 23.48 19.51 -2.50
CA ASP A 625 23.73 20.90 -2.11
C ASP A 625 23.43 21.83 -3.32
#